data_3d5488e9b367adffebd1f19961041c68
#
_entry.id   3d5488e9b367adffebd1f19961041c68
#
_cell.length_a   1.000
_cell.length_b   1.000
_cell.length_c   1.000
_cell.angle_alpha   90.00
_cell.angle_beta   90.00
_cell.angle_gamma   90.00
#
_symmetry.space_group_name_H-M   'P 1'
#
loop_
_entity.id
_entity.type
_entity.pdbx_description
1 polymer ?
#
loop_
_entity_poly.entity_id
_entity_poly.type
_entity_poly.pdbx_seq_one_letter_code
_entity_poly.pdbx_strand_id
1 'polypeptide(L)'
;MSLDRWWNPLSRWRRADARASAPASLQPEAVRPAAAAVAPAQPSAAPAAVAPPARADAELPAAVDHAVVAETTEEEPLATRNLRFFCWLIGSPANAGARPPAGALIGEMLGRVDEIIASEVLRAGLLPRAPHVVPQLMKTLRDEGYSSADVASRISRDVVLTAEVVRSATSVLQRGDDGEEIDLARAVQVVGTQGLRRAIANVVLRPIFDAKGSSLSARAATQIWKDADRKARLCAACAGQAGLDPFDGYLAGLLHNSGWTAVLRAIDNLEDLAIGPAEVSHPEVVPQVIRRRDELFGALVGPWKLGALMDELAGEVGSVGLENARSPLGIALRDADRLAALRALAPAGQPGPSVVPRWSQLAKTVQDSYLGLGA
;
A
#
# COMPACT_ATOMS: atom_id res chain seq x y z
N MET A 1 -13.39 -23.80 -17.39
CA MET A 1 -13.57 -24.05 -15.94
C MET A 1 -14.27 -22.82 -15.37
N SER A 2 -15.45 -23.00 -14.75
CA SER A 2 -16.29 -21.88 -14.34
C SER A 2 -15.67 -21.13 -13.16
N LEU A 3 -15.59 -19.79 -13.23
CA LEU A 3 -15.18 -18.90 -12.14
C LEU A 3 -16.10 -19.02 -10.91
N ASP A 4 -17.29 -19.59 -11.06
CA ASP A 4 -18.23 -19.81 -9.96
C ASP A 4 -17.67 -20.74 -8.87
N ARG A 5 -16.74 -21.63 -9.23
CA ARG A 5 -16.03 -22.51 -8.30
C ARG A 5 -15.00 -21.76 -7.45
N TRP A 6 -14.56 -20.60 -7.93
CA TRP A 6 -13.57 -19.72 -7.34
C TRP A 6 -14.14 -18.73 -6.34
N TRP A 7 -15.29 -18.17 -6.71
CA TRP A 7 -15.95 -17.13 -5.93
C TRP A 7 -16.59 -17.69 -4.64
N ASN A 8 -16.96 -18.94 -4.64
CA ASN A 8 -17.61 -19.61 -3.51
C ASN A 8 -16.70 -19.69 -2.25
N PRO A 9 -15.39 -19.99 -2.32
CA PRO A 9 -14.49 -19.93 -1.17
C PRO A 9 -14.36 -18.53 -0.57
N LEU A 10 -14.30 -17.48 -1.40
CA LEU A 10 -14.17 -16.10 -0.94
C LEU A 10 -15.44 -15.62 -0.23
N SER A 11 -16.61 -16.02 -0.72
CA SER A 11 -17.90 -15.69 -0.08
C SER A 11 -18.13 -16.47 1.23
N ARG A 12 -17.62 -17.70 1.36
CA ARG A 12 -17.63 -18.47 2.61
C ARG A 12 -16.72 -17.85 3.65
N TRP A 13 -15.57 -17.34 3.21
CA TRP A 13 -14.60 -16.72 4.08
C TRP A 13 -15.13 -15.42 4.72
N ARG A 14 -15.80 -14.55 3.96
CA ARG A 14 -16.47 -13.35 4.50
C ARG A 14 -17.58 -13.68 5.50
N ARG A 15 -18.31 -14.77 5.29
CA ARG A 15 -19.37 -15.21 6.22
C ARG A 15 -18.82 -15.75 7.53
N ALA A 16 -17.63 -16.34 7.53
CA ALA A 16 -16.99 -16.79 8.75
C ALA A 16 -16.53 -15.61 9.64
N ASP A 17 -15.96 -14.56 9.04
CA ASP A 17 -15.55 -13.37 9.79
C ASP A 17 -16.75 -12.54 10.30
N ALA A 18 -17.86 -12.48 9.54
CA ALA A 18 -19.09 -11.81 9.97
C ALA A 18 -19.78 -12.49 11.16
N ARG A 19 -19.62 -13.82 11.30
CA ARG A 19 -20.18 -14.56 12.45
C ARG A 19 -19.35 -14.43 13.72
N ALA A 20 -18.06 -14.15 13.62
CA ALA A 20 -17.18 -13.97 14.76
C ALA A 20 -17.33 -12.59 15.44
N SER A 21 -18.05 -11.64 14.81
CA SER A 21 -18.15 -10.24 15.25
C SER A 21 -19.55 -9.81 15.71
N ALA A 22 -20.52 -10.72 15.89
CA ALA A 22 -21.85 -10.35 16.33
C ALA A 22 -21.93 -10.31 17.87
N PRO A 23 -22.14 -9.15 18.48
CA PRO A 23 -22.50 -9.08 19.90
C PRO A 23 -23.95 -9.52 20.09
N ALA A 24 -24.23 -10.13 21.24
CA ALA A 24 -25.53 -10.62 21.65
C ALA A 24 -26.64 -9.55 21.50
N SER A 25 -27.75 -9.95 20.94
CA SER A 25 -28.95 -9.16 20.69
C SER A 25 -29.55 -8.60 21.97
N LEU A 26 -29.60 -7.29 22.09
CA LEU A 26 -30.55 -6.58 22.98
C LEU A 26 -31.78 -6.18 22.14
N GLN A 27 -32.96 -6.55 22.62
CA GLN A 27 -34.25 -6.24 22.01
C GLN A 27 -34.51 -4.72 22.03
N PRO A 28 -35.11 -4.10 21.00
CA PRO A 28 -35.49 -2.70 21.06
C PRO A 28 -36.83 -2.51 21.73
N GLU A 29 -36.84 -1.68 22.73
CA GLU A 29 -38.04 -1.11 23.38
C GLU A 29 -38.66 -0.05 22.47
N ALA A 30 -39.98 -0.11 22.28
CA ALA A 30 -40.75 0.71 21.40
C ALA A 30 -40.93 2.13 21.98
N VAL A 31 -40.47 3.16 21.30
CA VAL A 31 -40.79 4.55 21.58
C VAL A 31 -41.64 5.16 20.44
N ARG A 32 -42.82 5.67 20.81
CA ARG A 32 -43.79 6.34 19.95
C ARG A 32 -43.29 7.70 19.43
N PRO A 33 -43.70 8.13 18.23
CA PRO A 33 -43.34 9.46 17.72
C PRO A 33 -44.25 10.55 18.26
N ALA A 34 -43.66 11.65 18.71
CA ALA A 34 -44.33 12.93 18.94
C ALA A 34 -44.14 13.84 17.72
N ALA A 35 -45.25 14.21 17.10
CA ALA A 35 -45.27 15.18 16.02
C ALA A 35 -45.16 16.61 16.59
N ALA A 36 -44.27 17.43 16.03
CA ALA A 36 -44.31 18.89 16.18
C ALA A 36 -44.07 19.52 14.80
N ALA A 37 -45.09 20.24 14.35
CA ALA A 37 -45.11 21.02 13.14
C ALA A 37 -44.29 22.31 13.29
N VAL A 38 -43.47 22.66 12.31
CA VAL A 38 -42.83 23.97 12.18
C VAL A 38 -43.18 24.56 10.81
N ALA A 39 -43.74 25.79 10.84
CA ALA A 39 -44.20 26.58 9.73
C ALA A 39 -43.05 27.14 8.85
N PRO A 40 -43.32 27.52 7.58
CA PRO A 40 -42.30 27.99 6.66
C PRO A 40 -41.95 29.47 6.88
N ALA A 41 -40.65 29.79 6.87
CA ALA A 41 -40.14 31.16 6.86
C ALA A 41 -40.02 31.71 5.44
N GLN A 42 -40.43 32.95 5.26
CA GLN A 42 -40.44 33.74 4.02
C GLN A 42 -39.00 34.18 3.61
N PRO A 43 -38.75 34.46 2.31
CA PRO A 43 -37.45 34.89 1.85
C PRO A 43 -37.23 36.39 2.07
N SER A 44 -36.05 36.73 2.57
CA SER A 44 -35.56 38.09 2.72
C SER A 44 -34.78 38.56 1.49
N ALA A 45 -34.91 39.84 1.19
CA ALA A 45 -34.51 40.58 0.01
C ALA A 45 -32.99 40.57 -0.30
N ALA A 46 -32.68 40.64 -1.59
CA ALA A 46 -31.36 40.87 -2.15
C ALA A 46 -30.81 42.28 -1.89
N PRO A 47 -29.51 42.46 -1.66
CA PRO A 47 -28.87 43.78 -1.76
C PRO A 47 -28.30 44.06 -3.17
N ALA A 48 -28.33 45.34 -3.51
CA ALA A 48 -28.08 45.96 -4.78
C ALA A 48 -26.66 45.77 -5.35
N ALA A 49 -26.60 45.79 -6.68
CA ALA A 49 -25.38 45.79 -7.49
C ALA A 49 -24.53 47.05 -7.24
N VAL A 50 -23.24 46.84 -7.00
CA VAL A 50 -22.19 47.86 -7.00
C VAL A 50 -21.42 47.76 -8.32
N ALA A 51 -21.31 48.87 -9.04
CA ALA A 51 -20.58 48.98 -10.30
C ALA A 51 -19.04 48.85 -10.12
N PRO A 52 -18.32 48.37 -11.13
CA PRO A 52 -16.88 48.22 -11.05
C PRO A 52 -16.13 49.53 -11.26
N PRO A 53 -15.03 49.80 -10.56
CA PRO A 53 -14.17 50.95 -10.83
C PRO A 53 -13.27 50.72 -12.06
N ALA A 54 -12.93 51.84 -12.70
CA ALA A 54 -12.20 51.96 -13.92
C ALA A 54 -10.79 51.30 -13.87
N ARG A 55 -10.40 50.77 -15.02
CA ARG A 55 -9.03 50.26 -15.30
C ARG A 55 -8.02 51.42 -15.16
N ALA A 56 -7.03 51.21 -14.30
CA ALA A 56 -5.77 51.90 -14.37
C ALA A 56 -4.75 50.93 -15.03
N ASP A 57 -4.09 51.42 -16.05
CA ASP A 57 -2.97 50.73 -16.72
C ASP A 57 -1.84 50.54 -15.72
N ALA A 58 -1.59 49.28 -15.36
CA ALA A 58 -0.42 48.92 -14.58
C ALA A 58 0.51 48.11 -15.50
N GLU A 59 1.69 48.66 -15.70
CA GLU A 59 2.84 48.05 -16.37
C GLU A 59 3.06 46.62 -15.91
N LEU A 60 3.31 45.75 -16.89
CA LEU A 60 3.79 44.38 -16.68
C LEU A 60 5.13 44.43 -15.96
N PRO A 61 5.32 43.81 -14.78
CA PRO A 61 6.66 43.59 -14.25
C PRO A 61 7.38 42.55 -15.11
N ALA A 62 8.65 42.91 -15.39
CA ALA A 62 9.59 42.12 -16.14
C ALA A 62 9.70 40.67 -15.68
N ALA A 63 10.06 39.81 -16.62
CA ALA A 63 10.30 38.39 -16.49
C ALA A 63 10.87 38.01 -15.13
N VAL A 64 10.12 37.22 -14.36
CA VAL A 64 10.66 36.53 -13.19
C VAL A 64 11.64 35.51 -13.72
N ASP A 65 12.90 35.81 -13.51
CA ASP A 65 14.01 34.91 -13.71
C ASP A 65 13.68 33.60 -12.98
N HIS A 66 13.42 32.54 -13.75
CA HIS A 66 13.36 31.20 -13.20
C HIS A 66 14.77 30.86 -12.72
N ALA A 67 15.07 31.27 -11.50
CA ALA A 67 16.23 30.76 -10.80
C ALA A 67 16.13 29.24 -10.85
N VAL A 68 17.01 28.64 -11.61
CA VAL A 68 17.32 27.21 -11.60
C VAL A 68 17.62 26.89 -10.14
N VAL A 69 16.62 26.34 -9.44
CA VAL A 69 16.82 25.79 -8.10
C VAL A 69 17.83 24.67 -8.31
N ALA A 70 19.08 24.94 -7.91
CA ALA A 70 20.15 23.97 -8.01
C ALA A 70 19.68 22.69 -7.30
N GLU A 71 19.63 21.59 -8.05
CA GLU A 71 19.42 20.23 -7.52
C GLU A 71 20.65 19.83 -6.68
N THR A 72 20.86 20.46 -5.56
CA THR A 72 21.83 20.05 -4.54
C THR A 72 21.08 19.41 -3.38
N THR A 73 20.38 18.35 -3.65
CA THR A 73 19.92 17.48 -2.58
C THR A 73 20.98 16.40 -2.43
N GLU A 74 21.88 16.54 -1.47
CA GLU A 74 22.68 15.42 -1.01
C GLU A 74 21.71 14.27 -0.68
N GLU A 75 21.94 13.12 -1.29
CA GLU A 75 21.08 11.95 -1.11
C GLU A 75 21.16 11.54 0.37
N GLU A 76 20.03 11.57 1.08
CA GLU A 76 19.97 11.16 2.49
C GLU A 76 20.57 9.74 2.64
N PRO A 77 21.49 9.51 3.59
CA PRO A 77 22.08 8.18 3.79
C PRO A 77 21.00 7.11 3.96
N LEU A 78 21.20 5.98 3.28
CA LEU A 78 20.26 4.84 3.30
C LEU A 78 19.83 4.44 4.72
N ALA A 79 20.79 4.38 5.65
CA ALA A 79 20.53 4.03 7.04
C ALA A 79 19.56 5.01 7.72
N THR A 80 19.73 6.32 7.48
CA THR A 80 18.88 7.38 8.04
C THR A 80 17.47 7.28 7.46
N ARG A 81 17.34 7.13 6.13
CA ARG A 81 16.05 6.94 5.47
C ARG A 81 15.31 5.71 5.99
N ASN A 82 16.01 4.58 6.10
CA ASN A 82 15.45 3.32 6.59
C ASN A 82 14.96 3.44 8.04
N LEU A 83 15.72 4.10 8.90
CA LEU A 83 15.31 4.37 10.29
C LEU A 83 14.05 5.22 10.32
N ARG A 84 14.04 6.35 9.62
CA ARG A 84 12.87 7.24 9.55
C ARG A 84 11.63 6.54 9.01
N PHE A 85 11.80 5.75 7.95
CA PHE A 85 10.71 4.98 7.35
C PHE A 85 10.17 3.94 8.32
N PHE A 86 11.03 3.18 8.99
CA PHE A 86 10.60 2.18 9.98
C PHE A 86 9.87 2.83 11.16
N CYS A 87 10.37 3.95 11.68
CA CYS A 87 9.71 4.72 12.72
C CYS A 87 8.32 5.21 12.29
N TRP A 88 8.21 5.72 11.07
CA TRP A 88 6.93 6.10 10.46
C TRP A 88 5.99 4.90 10.36
N LEU A 89 6.51 3.73 9.93
CA LEU A 89 5.73 2.52 9.72
C LEU A 89 5.06 2.02 11.00
N ILE A 90 5.80 2.00 12.12
CA ILE A 90 5.30 1.52 13.41
C ILE A 90 4.70 2.63 14.30
N GLY A 91 4.65 3.87 13.79
CA GLY A 91 4.14 5.03 14.55
C GLY A 91 4.95 5.33 15.82
N SER A 92 6.28 5.20 15.74
CA SER A 92 7.22 5.51 16.83
C SER A 92 8.09 6.72 16.45
N PRO A 93 8.45 7.60 17.41
CA PRO A 93 9.45 8.64 17.13
C PRO A 93 10.81 8.00 16.89
N ALA A 94 11.63 8.62 16.04
CA ALA A 94 13.02 8.20 15.85
C ALA A 94 13.84 8.56 17.09
N ASN A 95 14.19 7.57 17.90
CA ASN A 95 14.95 7.74 19.14
C ASN A 95 16.47 7.71 18.89
N ALA A 96 16.97 8.59 18.04
CA ALA A 96 18.42 8.65 17.74
C ALA A 96 19.34 8.94 18.95
N GLY A 97 18.77 9.39 20.06
CA GLY A 97 19.49 9.67 21.32
C GLY A 97 19.10 8.76 22.49
N ALA A 98 18.26 7.76 22.26
CA ALA A 98 17.90 6.82 23.30
C ALA A 98 19.08 5.91 23.67
N ARG A 99 19.13 5.50 24.96
CA ARG A 99 20.10 4.49 25.38
C ARG A 99 19.89 3.21 24.56
N PRO A 100 20.95 2.60 24.01
CA PRO A 100 20.83 1.34 23.32
C PRO A 100 20.09 0.31 24.20
N PRO A 101 19.14 -0.44 23.64
CA PRO A 101 18.52 -1.54 24.37
C PRO A 101 19.59 -2.55 24.78
N ALA A 102 19.34 -3.32 25.84
CA ALA A 102 20.29 -4.33 26.30
C ALA A 102 20.65 -5.29 25.15
N GLY A 103 21.93 -5.36 24.78
CA GLY A 103 22.38 -6.17 23.65
C GLY A 103 21.98 -7.64 23.76
N ALA A 104 21.90 -8.19 24.99
CA ALA A 104 21.41 -9.54 25.24
C ALA A 104 19.94 -9.70 24.83
N LEU A 105 19.06 -8.73 25.16
CA LEU A 105 17.64 -8.76 24.80
C LEU A 105 17.45 -8.72 23.28
N ILE A 106 18.18 -7.83 22.60
CA ILE A 106 18.12 -7.74 21.12
C ILE A 106 18.68 -9.00 20.48
N GLY A 107 19.80 -9.52 20.97
CA GLY A 107 20.37 -10.77 20.48
C GLY A 107 19.42 -11.96 20.61
N GLU A 108 18.72 -12.07 21.74
CA GLU A 108 17.70 -13.10 21.95
C GLU A 108 16.50 -12.92 21.01
N MET A 109 15.95 -11.69 20.88
CA MET A 109 14.87 -11.38 19.94
C MET A 109 15.24 -11.80 18.52
N LEU A 110 16.40 -11.36 18.04
CA LEU A 110 16.85 -11.64 16.68
C LEU A 110 17.07 -13.14 16.47
N GLY A 111 17.68 -13.84 17.43
CA GLY A 111 17.89 -15.28 17.36
C GLY A 111 16.58 -16.07 17.28
N ARG A 112 15.57 -15.69 18.06
CA ARG A 112 14.26 -16.34 18.01
C ARG A 112 13.49 -16.02 16.72
N VAL A 113 13.65 -14.82 16.16
CA VAL A 113 13.13 -14.51 14.81
C VAL A 113 13.83 -15.38 13.76
N ASP A 114 15.15 -15.60 13.87
CA ASP A 114 15.89 -16.49 12.96
C ASP A 114 15.40 -17.94 13.05
N GLU A 115 15.05 -18.43 14.24
CA GLU A 115 14.43 -19.75 14.43
C GLU A 115 13.06 -19.82 13.72
N ILE A 116 12.25 -18.78 13.80
CA ILE A 116 10.98 -18.69 13.08
C ILE A 116 11.22 -18.71 11.57
N ILE A 117 12.23 -17.98 11.08
CA ILE A 117 12.60 -17.96 9.66
C ILE A 117 13.06 -19.36 9.20
N ALA A 118 13.81 -20.07 9.99
CA ALA A 118 14.28 -21.43 9.67
C ALA A 118 13.17 -22.48 9.66
N SER A 119 12.12 -22.31 10.47
CA SER A 119 11.02 -23.27 10.61
C SER A 119 9.87 -23.00 9.65
N GLU A 120 9.59 -23.94 8.74
CA GLU A 120 8.44 -23.84 7.82
C GLU A 120 7.10 -23.75 8.56
N VAL A 121 6.94 -24.53 9.64
CA VAL A 121 5.72 -24.56 10.44
C VAL A 121 5.46 -23.22 11.13
N LEU A 122 6.50 -22.61 11.74
CA LEU A 122 6.38 -21.33 12.41
C LEU A 122 6.11 -20.19 11.41
N ARG A 123 6.82 -20.21 10.25
CA ARG A 123 6.57 -19.22 9.18
C ARG A 123 5.14 -19.27 8.65
N ALA A 124 4.58 -20.47 8.46
CA ALA A 124 3.20 -20.63 7.99
C ALA A 124 2.19 -19.95 8.93
N GLY A 125 2.46 -19.90 10.24
CA GLY A 125 1.66 -19.19 11.23
C GLY A 125 1.67 -17.67 11.09
N LEU A 126 2.71 -17.09 10.48
CA LEU A 126 2.81 -15.63 10.30
C LEU A 126 1.80 -15.09 9.28
N LEU A 127 1.54 -15.84 8.19
CA LEU A 127 0.61 -15.48 7.13
C LEU A 127 -0.30 -16.68 6.77
N PRO A 128 -1.15 -17.16 7.67
CA PRO A 128 -1.80 -18.47 7.57
C PRO A 128 -2.74 -18.63 6.36
N ARG A 129 -3.20 -17.53 5.77
CA ARG A 129 -4.15 -17.53 4.64
C ARG A 129 -3.48 -17.39 3.28
N ALA A 130 -2.29 -16.81 3.24
CA ALA A 130 -1.61 -16.47 2.01
C ALA A 130 -1.27 -17.67 1.11
N PRO A 131 -0.75 -18.82 1.63
CA PRO A 131 -0.35 -19.96 0.80
C PRO A 131 -1.47 -20.56 -0.05
N HIS A 132 -2.71 -20.42 0.38
CA HIS A 132 -3.86 -20.97 -0.34
C HIS A 132 -4.50 -19.99 -1.31
N VAL A 133 -4.53 -18.70 -0.95
CA VAL A 133 -5.24 -17.67 -1.71
C VAL A 133 -4.40 -17.13 -2.84
N VAL A 134 -3.12 -16.84 -2.59
CA VAL A 134 -2.24 -16.14 -3.53
C VAL A 134 -1.97 -16.93 -4.82
N PRO A 135 -1.52 -18.21 -4.79
CA PRO A 135 -1.23 -18.95 -6.01
C PRO A 135 -2.45 -19.12 -6.91
N GLN A 136 -3.58 -19.37 -6.29
CA GLN A 136 -4.81 -19.52 -7.01
C GLN A 136 -5.23 -18.20 -7.68
N LEU A 137 -5.18 -17.09 -6.99
CA LEU A 137 -5.46 -15.77 -7.53
C LEU A 137 -4.57 -15.47 -8.74
N MET A 138 -3.26 -15.73 -8.62
CA MET A 138 -2.31 -15.49 -9.69
C MET A 138 -2.63 -16.29 -10.95
N LYS A 139 -3.01 -17.55 -10.80
CA LYS A 139 -3.41 -18.38 -11.93
C LYS A 139 -4.62 -17.77 -12.66
N THR A 140 -5.61 -17.27 -11.92
CA THR A 140 -6.80 -16.63 -12.52
C THR A 140 -6.47 -15.30 -13.20
N LEU A 141 -5.62 -14.47 -12.57
CA LEU A 141 -5.28 -13.15 -13.11
C LEU A 141 -4.37 -13.20 -14.34
N ARG A 142 -3.67 -14.30 -14.58
CA ARG A 142 -2.86 -14.54 -15.78
C ARG A 142 -3.63 -15.17 -16.94
N ASP A 143 -4.83 -15.68 -16.68
CA ASP A 143 -5.68 -16.27 -17.72
C ASP A 143 -6.36 -15.13 -18.52
N GLU A 144 -5.93 -14.93 -19.76
CA GLU A 144 -6.38 -13.82 -20.62
C GLU A 144 -7.76 -14.05 -21.28
N GLY A 145 -8.40 -15.19 -21.01
CA GLY A 145 -9.61 -15.64 -21.70
C GLY A 145 -10.93 -14.95 -21.33
N TYR A 146 -10.94 -13.89 -20.52
CA TYR A 146 -12.18 -13.25 -20.05
C TYR A 146 -12.50 -11.94 -20.77
N SER A 147 -13.76 -11.83 -21.25
CA SER A 147 -14.28 -10.56 -21.75
C SER A 147 -14.53 -9.57 -20.61
N SER A 148 -14.37 -8.27 -20.88
CA SER A 148 -14.65 -7.20 -19.92
C SER A 148 -16.08 -7.28 -19.34
N ALA A 149 -17.05 -7.72 -20.15
CA ALA A 149 -18.46 -7.86 -19.75
C ALA A 149 -18.67 -9.01 -18.74
N ASP A 150 -18.01 -10.16 -18.95
CA ASP A 150 -18.09 -11.29 -18.02
C ASP A 150 -17.50 -10.92 -16.66
N VAL A 151 -16.41 -10.17 -16.68
CA VAL A 151 -15.75 -9.72 -15.47
C VAL A 151 -16.61 -8.67 -14.75
N ALA A 152 -17.19 -7.69 -15.45
CA ALA A 152 -18.08 -6.68 -14.87
C ALA A 152 -19.32 -7.33 -14.21
N SER A 153 -19.96 -8.28 -14.89
CA SER A 153 -21.11 -9.04 -14.36
C SER A 153 -20.79 -9.79 -13.06
N ARG A 154 -19.54 -10.18 -12.87
CA ARG A 154 -19.08 -10.91 -11.68
C ARG A 154 -18.66 -9.98 -10.56
N ILE A 155 -17.99 -8.87 -10.90
CA ILE A 155 -17.61 -7.82 -9.96
C ILE A 155 -18.85 -7.22 -9.29
N SER A 156 -19.94 -7.02 -10.04
CA SER A 156 -21.19 -6.43 -9.50
C SER A 156 -21.81 -7.23 -8.34
N ARG A 157 -21.44 -8.50 -8.19
CA ARG A 157 -21.89 -9.35 -7.08
C ARG A 157 -21.09 -9.15 -5.78
N ASP A 158 -19.97 -8.46 -5.85
CA ASP A 158 -19.10 -8.17 -4.70
C ASP A 158 -18.97 -6.66 -4.51
N VAL A 159 -19.63 -6.14 -3.47
CA VAL A 159 -19.68 -4.69 -3.16
C VAL A 159 -18.29 -4.10 -2.94
N VAL A 160 -17.37 -4.84 -2.31
CA VAL A 160 -16.02 -4.34 -2.01
C VAL A 160 -15.18 -4.27 -3.28
N LEU A 161 -15.28 -5.29 -4.14
CA LEU A 161 -14.58 -5.27 -5.41
C LEU A 161 -15.16 -4.22 -6.36
N THR A 162 -16.49 -4.06 -6.38
CA THR A 162 -17.16 -2.98 -7.12
C THR A 162 -16.64 -1.61 -6.68
N ALA A 163 -16.61 -1.34 -5.38
CA ALA A 163 -16.11 -0.08 -4.83
C ALA A 163 -14.63 0.15 -5.19
N GLU A 164 -13.80 -0.88 -5.17
CA GLU A 164 -12.38 -0.78 -5.52
C GLU A 164 -12.17 -0.49 -7.01
N VAL A 165 -12.95 -1.11 -7.90
CA VAL A 165 -12.90 -0.84 -9.35
C VAL A 165 -13.36 0.58 -9.66
N VAL A 166 -14.49 1.02 -9.07
CA VAL A 166 -14.98 2.40 -9.23
C VAL A 166 -13.98 3.41 -8.69
N ARG A 167 -13.39 3.18 -7.51
CA ARG A 167 -12.33 4.02 -6.95
C ARG A 167 -11.12 4.13 -7.88
N SER A 168 -10.71 3.01 -8.46
CA SER A 168 -9.60 2.97 -9.41
C SER A 168 -9.91 3.75 -10.69
N ALA A 169 -11.14 3.63 -11.22
CA ALA A 169 -11.59 4.37 -12.39
C ALA A 169 -11.65 5.87 -12.12
N THR A 170 -12.22 6.28 -10.99
CA THR A 170 -12.30 7.68 -10.57
C THR A 170 -10.90 8.29 -10.47
N SER A 171 -9.93 7.57 -9.91
CA SER A 171 -8.53 8.03 -9.86
C SER A 171 -7.88 8.21 -11.24
N VAL A 172 -8.33 7.51 -12.26
CA VAL A 172 -7.87 7.69 -13.65
C VAL A 172 -8.55 8.89 -14.29
N LEU A 173 -9.86 9.07 -14.06
CA LEU A 173 -10.68 10.12 -14.68
C LEU A 173 -10.53 11.48 -14.00
N GLN A 174 -10.25 11.55 -12.69
CA GLN A 174 -9.93 12.82 -12.00
C GLN A 174 -8.68 13.53 -12.55
N ARG A 175 -7.93 12.84 -13.41
CA ARG A 175 -6.88 13.47 -14.24
C ARG A 175 -7.41 14.07 -15.54
N GLY A 176 -8.70 13.85 -15.87
CA GLY A 176 -9.44 14.45 -16.97
C GLY A 176 -10.76 15.03 -16.43
N ASP A 177 -11.06 16.25 -16.77
CA ASP A 177 -11.98 17.25 -16.20
C ASP A 177 -13.49 16.94 -16.32
N ASP A 178 -13.94 15.69 -16.20
CA ASP A 178 -15.35 15.35 -16.35
C ASP A 178 -15.93 14.79 -15.03
N GLY A 179 -16.67 15.64 -14.31
CA GLY A 179 -17.42 15.29 -13.09
C GLY A 179 -18.61 14.37 -13.31
N GLU A 180 -18.52 13.43 -14.23
CA GLU A 180 -19.58 12.49 -14.58
C GLU A 180 -19.65 11.33 -13.58
N GLU A 181 -20.85 10.98 -13.17
CA GLU A 181 -21.11 9.84 -12.28
C GLU A 181 -20.75 8.53 -13.01
N ILE A 182 -19.78 7.77 -12.48
CA ILE A 182 -19.21 6.61 -13.17
C ILE A 182 -19.98 5.37 -12.74
N ASP A 183 -20.69 4.75 -13.67
CA ASP A 183 -21.23 3.40 -13.47
C ASP A 183 -20.13 2.33 -13.54
N LEU A 184 -20.44 1.11 -13.07
CA LEU A 184 -19.49 -0.01 -13.05
C LEU A 184 -19.01 -0.42 -14.45
N ALA A 185 -19.86 -0.35 -15.48
CA ALA A 185 -19.50 -0.73 -16.83
C ALA A 185 -18.50 0.26 -17.41
N ARG A 186 -18.72 1.56 -17.21
CA ARG A 186 -17.79 2.62 -17.56
C ARG A 186 -16.48 2.51 -16.78
N ALA A 187 -16.57 2.22 -15.46
CA ALA A 187 -15.40 2.00 -14.62
C ALA A 187 -14.51 0.87 -15.13
N VAL A 188 -15.09 -0.27 -15.51
CA VAL A 188 -14.37 -1.43 -16.07
C VAL A 188 -13.69 -1.06 -17.40
N GLN A 189 -14.37 -0.30 -18.27
CA GLN A 189 -13.79 0.16 -19.54
C GLN A 189 -12.60 1.09 -19.33
N VAL A 190 -12.74 2.07 -18.42
CA VAL A 190 -11.69 3.05 -18.10
C VAL A 190 -10.47 2.38 -17.48
N VAL A 191 -10.69 1.50 -16.53
CA VAL A 191 -9.62 0.79 -15.80
C VAL A 191 -8.92 -0.24 -16.68
N GLY A 192 -9.65 -0.85 -17.62
CA GLY A 192 -9.15 -1.88 -18.52
C GLY A 192 -8.73 -3.15 -17.79
N THR A 193 -8.23 -4.13 -18.55
CA THR A 193 -7.86 -5.46 -18.00
C THR A 193 -6.77 -5.36 -16.93
N GLN A 194 -5.76 -4.54 -17.13
CA GLN A 194 -4.64 -4.39 -16.19
C GLN A 194 -5.07 -3.75 -14.87
N GLY A 195 -5.88 -2.70 -14.93
CA GLY A 195 -6.39 -2.06 -13.72
C GLY A 195 -7.35 -2.98 -12.95
N LEU A 196 -8.11 -3.79 -13.67
CA LEU A 196 -8.98 -4.78 -13.08
C LEU A 196 -8.20 -5.88 -12.34
N ARG A 197 -7.11 -6.39 -12.94
CA ARG A 197 -6.18 -7.32 -12.29
C ARG A 197 -5.64 -6.73 -10.97
N ARG A 198 -5.24 -5.44 -11.00
CA ARG A 198 -4.77 -4.73 -9.80
C ARG A 198 -5.85 -4.59 -8.73
N ALA A 199 -7.07 -4.21 -9.10
CA ALA A 199 -8.19 -4.09 -8.17
C ALA A 199 -8.51 -5.42 -7.48
N ILE A 200 -8.53 -6.52 -8.24
CA ILE A 200 -8.73 -7.87 -7.69
C ILE A 200 -7.58 -8.25 -6.74
N ALA A 201 -6.34 -8.01 -7.14
CA ALA A 201 -5.18 -8.29 -6.30
C ALA A 201 -5.24 -7.53 -4.97
N ASN A 202 -5.61 -6.25 -5.00
CA ASN A 202 -5.78 -5.43 -3.79
C ASN A 202 -6.83 -6.00 -2.84
N VAL A 203 -8.01 -6.32 -3.34
CA VAL A 203 -9.11 -6.82 -2.49
C VAL A 203 -8.76 -8.17 -1.87
N VAL A 204 -8.12 -9.04 -2.64
CA VAL A 204 -7.82 -10.40 -2.18
C VAL A 204 -6.61 -10.45 -1.26
N LEU A 205 -5.59 -9.62 -1.51
CA LEU A 205 -4.36 -9.64 -0.72
C LEU A 205 -4.42 -8.76 0.53
N ARG A 206 -5.28 -7.74 0.57
CA ARG A 206 -5.41 -6.84 1.72
C ARG A 206 -5.54 -7.54 3.08
N PRO A 207 -6.34 -8.62 3.23
CA PRO A 207 -6.48 -9.32 4.52
C PRO A 207 -5.18 -9.96 5.05
N ILE A 208 -4.16 -10.11 4.22
CA ILE A 208 -2.83 -10.60 4.66
C ILE A 208 -2.17 -9.59 5.60
N PHE A 209 -2.43 -8.30 5.36
CA PHE A 209 -1.83 -7.18 6.09
C PHE A 209 -2.64 -6.76 7.32
N ASP A 210 -3.88 -7.26 7.48
CA ASP A 210 -4.73 -6.90 8.60
C ASP A 210 -4.21 -7.53 9.91
N ALA A 211 -4.07 -6.71 10.94
CA ALA A 211 -3.78 -7.13 12.30
C ALA A 211 -4.69 -6.39 13.29
N LYS A 212 -4.98 -7.02 14.42
CA LYS A 212 -5.87 -6.46 15.46
C LYS A 212 -5.13 -6.36 16.78
N GLY A 213 -5.54 -5.42 17.63
CA GLY A 213 -4.96 -5.24 18.95
C GLY A 213 -3.96 -4.08 19.02
N SER A 214 -3.07 -4.13 20.01
CA SER A 214 -2.06 -3.10 20.30
C SER A 214 -0.62 -3.53 19.97
N SER A 215 -0.43 -4.68 19.34
CA SER A 215 0.87 -5.22 18.95
C SER A 215 1.58 -4.33 17.88
N LEU A 216 2.87 -4.56 17.68
CA LEU A 216 3.65 -3.83 16.66
C LEU A 216 3.04 -4.00 15.26
N SER A 217 2.66 -5.22 14.89
CA SER A 217 2.04 -5.50 13.60
C SER A 217 0.68 -4.83 13.45
N ALA A 218 -0.13 -4.75 14.51
CA ALA A 218 -1.41 -4.07 14.51
C ALA A 218 -1.25 -2.55 14.33
N ARG A 219 -0.30 -1.94 15.00
CA ARG A 219 0.03 -0.51 14.86
C ARG A 219 0.48 -0.18 13.46
N ALA A 220 1.31 -1.04 12.85
CA ALA A 220 1.87 -0.83 11.53
C ALA A 220 0.90 -1.18 10.38
N ALA A 221 -0.12 -2.00 10.60
CA ALA A 221 -0.96 -2.60 9.55
C ALA A 221 -1.48 -1.59 8.51
N THR A 222 -2.01 -0.45 8.96
CA THR A 222 -2.51 0.59 8.06
C THR A 222 -1.40 1.21 7.21
N GLN A 223 -0.23 1.45 7.79
CA GLN A 223 0.89 2.06 7.06
C GLN A 223 1.56 1.04 6.13
N ILE A 224 1.67 -0.22 6.55
CA ILE A 224 2.15 -1.31 5.68
C ILE A 224 1.27 -1.41 4.44
N TRP A 225 -0.06 -1.37 4.60
CA TRP A 225 -0.97 -1.42 3.46
C TRP A 225 -0.84 -0.20 2.53
N LYS A 226 -0.80 1.02 3.10
CA LYS A 226 -0.61 2.24 2.31
C LYS A 226 0.70 2.23 1.54
N ASP A 227 1.77 1.77 2.16
CA ASP A 227 3.07 1.63 1.51
C ASP A 227 3.06 0.53 0.45
N ALA A 228 2.39 -0.60 0.70
CA ALA A 228 2.22 -1.68 -0.27
C ALA A 228 1.54 -1.20 -1.57
N ASP A 229 0.44 -0.42 -1.45
CA ASP A 229 -0.26 0.14 -2.62
C ASP A 229 0.63 1.15 -3.39
N ARG A 230 1.35 2.03 -2.67
CA ARG A 230 2.30 2.98 -3.30
C ARG A 230 3.41 2.24 -4.03
N LYS A 231 4.07 1.33 -3.35
CA LYS A 231 5.17 0.52 -3.89
C LYS A 231 4.73 -0.30 -5.09
N ALA A 232 3.57 -0.93 -5.04
CA ALA A 232 3.01 -1.70 -6.14
C ALA A 232 2.84 -0.85 -7.41
N ARG A 233 2.29 0.36 -7.29
CA ARG A 233 2.10 1.26 -8.43
C ARG A 233 3.42 1.74 -9.00
N LEU A 234 4.36 2.12 -8.15
CA LEU A 234 5.70 2.53 -8.57
C LEU A 234 6.48 1.38 -9.22
N CYS A 235 6.43 0.19 -8.63
CA CYS A 235 7.11 -0.98 -9.16
C CYS A 235 6.53 -1.41 -10.50
N ALA A 236 5.21 -1.27 -10.72
CA ALA A 236 4.60 -1.47 -12.02
C ALA A 236 5.17 -0.52 -13.08
N ALA A 237 5.37 0.76 -12.75
CA ALA A 237 5.95 1.74 -13.66
C ALA A 237 7.43 1.45 -13.93
N CYS A 238 8.21 1.12 -12.90
CA CYS A 238 9.62 0.77 -13.04
C CYS A 238 9.81 -0.53 -13.84
N ALA A 239 8.98 -1.55 -13.60
CA ALA A 239 9.01 -2.81 -14.35
C ALA A 239 8.68 -2.60 -15.84
N GLY A 240 7.61 -1.83 -16.13
CA GLY A 240 7.27 -1.46 -17.52
C GLY A 240 8.39 -0.70 -18.22
N GLN A 241 9.11 0.18 -17.51
CA GLN A 241 10.29 0.88 -18.03
C GLN A 241 11.44 -0.09 -18.34
N ALA A 242 11.57 -1.15 -17.55
CA ALA A 242 12.56 -2.22 -17.78
C ALA A 242 12.11 -3.26 -18.83
N GLY A 243 10.97 -3.06 -19.51
CA GLY A 243 10.44 -3.99 -20.52
C GLY A 243 9.78 -5.25 -19.92
N LEU A 244 9.49 -5.26 -18.62
CA LEU A 244 8.78 -6.35 -17.95
C LEU A 244 7.26 -6.08 -17.95
N ASP A 245 6.45 -7.14 -17.70
CA ASP A 245 5.01 -6.93 -17.49
C ASP A 245 4.79 -6.01 -16.27
N PRO A 246 4.12 -4.86 -16.43
CA PRO A 246 3.80 -3.98 -15.32
C PRO A 246 3.01 -4.66 -14.19
N PHE A 247 2.30 -5.74 -14.50
CA PHE A 247 1.56 -6.48 -13.49
C PHE A 247 2.47 -7.33 -12.59
N ASP A 248 3.55 -7.92 -13.13
CA ASP A 248 4.56 -8.60 -12.31
C ASP A 248 5.25 -7.61 -11.36
N GLY A 249 5.56 -6.40 -11.84
CA GLY A 249 6.03 -5.30 -11.00
C GLY A 249 5.03 -4.92 -9.91
N TYR A 250 3.75 -4.79 -10.27
CA TYR A 250 2.69 -4.49 -9.31
C TYR A 250 2.61 -5.52 -8.18
N LEU A 251 2.64 -6.80 -8.54
CA LEU A 251 2.61 -7.90 -7.57
C LEU A 251 3.86 -7.93 -6.70
N ALA A 252 5.04 -7.73 -7.28
CA ALA A 252 6.29 -7.66 -6.54
C ALA A 252 6.24 -6.56 -5.46
N GLY A 253 5.82 -5.36 -5.84
CA GLY A 253 5.68 -4.24 -4.90
C GLY A 253 4.66 -4.50 -3.79
N LEU A 254 3.52 -5.10 -4.12
CA LEU A 254 2.47 -5.41 -3.17
C LEU A 254 2.90 -6.51 -2.19
N LEU A 255 3.45 -7.61 -2.70
CA LEU A 255 3.81 -8.78 -1.91
C LEU A 255 5.07 -8.56 -1.06
N HIS A 256 5.99 -7.69 -1.47
CA HIS A 256 7.20 -7.40 -0.69
C HIS A 256 6.85 -6.92 0.74
N ASN A 257 5.78 -6.17 0.90
CA ASN A 257 5.33 -5.71 2.21
C ASN A 257 4.77 -6.83 3.12
N SER A 258 4.55 -8.03 2.59
CA SER A 258 4.27 -9.21 3.43
C SER A 258 5.43 -9.53 4.37
N GLY A 259 6.66 -9.22 3.97
CA GLY A 259 7.85 -9.31 4.82
C GLY A 259 7.76 -8.42 6.07
N TRP A 260 7.25 -7.17 5.93
CA TRP A 260 7.00 -6.30 7.08
C TRP A 260 5.96 -6.88 8.02
N THR A 261 4.84 -7.35 7.48
CA THR A 261 3.80 -8.00 8.29
C THR A 261 4.35 -9.21 9.02
N ALA A 262 5.14 -10.03 8.33
CA ALA A 262 5.71 -11.26 8.88
C ALA A 262 6.74 -10.98 9.99
N VAL A 263 7.69 -10.06 9.77
CA VAL A 263 8.73 -9.78 10.78
C VAL A 263 8.13 -9.14 12.03
N LEU A 264 7.16 -8.23 11.89
CA LEU A 264 6.51 -7.63 13.06
C LEU A 264 5.66 -8.65 13.82
N ARG A 265 4.97 -9.57 13.13
CA ARG A 265 4.25 -10.68 13.79
C ARG A 265 5.22 -11.67 14.44
N ALA A 266 6.37 -11.94 13.85
CA ALA A 266 7.38 -12.78 14.48
C ALA A 266 7.87 -12.16 15.80
N ILE A 267 8.09 -10.85 15.85
CA ILE A 267 8.46 -10.12 17.07
C ILE A 267 7.29 -10.12 18.06
N ASP A 268 6.06 -9.87 17.62
CA ASP A 268 4.86 -9.89 18.48
C ASP A 268 4.63 -11.26 19.13
N ASN A 269 5.04 -12.35 18.49
CA ASN A 269 4.92 -13.71 19.07
C ASN A 269 5.92 -13.99 20.21
N LEU A 270 6.84 -13.07 20.48
CA LEU A 270 7.83 -13.17 21.57
C LEU A 270 7.31 -12.46 22.83
N GLU A 271 6.10 -12.85 23.29
CA GLU A 271 5.38 -12.17 24.38
C GLU A 271 6.16 -12.17 25.72
N ASP A 272 7.04 -13.12 25.93
CA ASP A 272 7.93 -13.24 27.10
C ASP A 272 9.09 -12.24 27.10
N LEU A 273 9.41 -11.65 25.93
CA LEU A 273 10.39 -10.58 25.82
C LEU A 273 9.68 -9.24 25.84
N ALA A 274 10.02 -8.38 26.77
CA ALA A 274 9.46 -7.03 26.90
C ALA A 274 10.00 -6.10 25.81
N ILE A 275 9.67 -6.40 24.55
CA ILE A 275 10.10 -5.66 23.36
C ILE A 275 8.96 -4.78 22.88
N GLY A 276 9.21 -3.48 22.88
CA GLY A 276 8.26 -2.48 22.41
C GLY A 276 8.77 -1.68 21.20
N PRO A 277 7.99 -0.66 20.79
CA PRO A 277 8.38 0.20 19.68
C PRO A 277 9.72 0.91 19.88
N ALA A 278 10.09 1.24 21.12
CA ALA A 278 11.34 1.94 21.42
C ALA A 278 12.58 1.08 21.13
N GLU A 279 12.52 -0.20 21.54
CA GLU A 279 13.63 -1.15 21.34
C GLU A 279 13.82 -1.47 19.85
N VAL A 280 12.74 -1.74 19.12
CA VAL A 280 12.85 -2.11 17.69
C VAL A 280 13.18 -0.92 16.80
N SER A 281 12.89 0.32 17.19
CA SER A 281 13.20 1.53 16.42
C SER A 281 14.59 2.10 16.70
N HIS A 282 15.45 1.37 17.43
CA HIS A 282 16.83 1.81 17.66
C HIS A 282 17.66 1.70 16.36
N PRO A 283 18.55 2.68 16.05
CA PRO A 283 19.35 2.70 14.82
C PRO A 283 20.17 1.43 14.56
N GLU A 284 20.64 0.75 15.62
CA GLU A 284 21.39 -0.51 15.49
C GLU A 284 20.48 -1.74 15.23
N VAL A 285 19.21 -1.66 15.60
CA VAL A 285 18.24 -2.75 15.47
C VAL A 285 17.55 -2.72 14.10
N VAL A 286 17.18 -1.54 13.61
CA VAL A 286 16.43 -1.38 12.36
C VAL A 286 17.07 -2.10 11.16
N PRO A 287 18.39 -2.01 10.90
CA PRO A 287 19.01 -2.77 9.80
C PRO A 287 18.82 -4.28 9.92
N GLN A 288 18.84 -4.80 11.15
CA GLN A 288 18.66 -6.22 11.45
C GLN A 288 17.21 -6.67 11.19
N VAL A 289 16.23 -5.82 11.51
CA VAL A 289 14.81 -6.07 11.24
C VAL A 289 14.55 -6.03 9.72
N ILE A 290 15.15 -5.07 9.00
CA ILE A 290 15.02 -4.98 7.54
C ILE A 290 15.57 -6.23 6.86
N ARG A 291 16.72 -6.71 7.28
CA ARG A 291 17.30 -7.95 6.75
C ARG A 291 16.32 -9.13 6.91
N ARG A 292 15.74 -9.30 8.09
CA ARG A 292 14.78 -10.37 8.37
C ARG A 292 13.45 -10.19 7.64
N ARG A 293 13.03 -8.94 7.38
CA ARG A 293 11.93 -8.65 6.47
C ARG A 293 12.16 -9.27 5.09
N ASP A 294 13.36 -9.08 4.53
CA ASP A 294 13.71 -9.58 3.20
C ASP A 294 13.83 -11.10 3.19
N GLU A 295 14.44 -11.69 4.21
CA GLU A 295 14.54 -13.14 4.40
C GLU A 295 13.13 -13.78 4.50
N LEU A 296 12.22 -13.18 5.29
CA LEU A 296 10.84 -13.63 5.42
C LEU A 296 10.05 -13.47 4.12
N PHE A 297 10.24 -12.37 3.40
CA PHE A 297 9.63 -12.21 2.08
C PHE A 297 10.03 -13.38 1.16
N GLY A 298 11.32 -13.67 1.03
CA GLY A 298 11.81 -14.76 0.21
C GLY A 298 11.28 -16.13 0.64
N ALA A 299 11.33 -16.40 1.95
CA ALA A 299 10.90 -17.68 2.53
C ALA A 299 9.39 -17.92 2.48
N LEU A 300 8.57 -16.86 2.45
CA LEU A 300 7.11 -16.95 2.37
C LEU A 300 6.62 -16.97 0.92
N VAL A 301 7.16 -16.09 0.05
CA VAL A 301 6.66 -15.89 -1.31
C VAL A 301 7.20 -16.97 -2.27
N GLY A 302 8.45 -17.41 -2.12
CA GLY A 302 9.04 -18.41 -2.98
C GLY A 302 8.23 -19.71 -3.12
N PRO A 303 7.72 -20.29 -2.01
CA PRO A 303 6.88 -21.49 -2.06
C PRO A 303 5.53 -21.30 -2.78
N TRP A 304 5.06 -20.08 -3.00
CA TRP A 304 3.78 -19.83 -3.65
C TRP A 304 3.79 -20.06 -5.16
N LYS A 305 4.96 -20.22 -5.78
CA LYS A 305 5.12 -20.52 -7.20
C LYS A 305 4.36 -19.55 -8.12
N LEU A 306 4.64 -18.27 -7.96
CA LEU A 306 3.95 -17.19 -8.67
C LEU A 306 4.47 -16.95 -10.09
N GLY A 307 5.45 -17.74 -10.53
CA GLY A 307 6.10 -17.70 -11.84
C GLY A 307 7.58 -17.36 -11.73
N ALA A 308 8.32 -17.64 -12.81
CA ALA A 308 9.78 -17.62 -12.80
C ALA A 308 10.39 -16.31 -12.29
N LEU A 309 9.87 -15.15 -12.75
CA LEU A 309 10.37 -13.84 -12.32
C LEU A 309 10.16 -13.59 -10.83
N MET A 310 9.01 -14.00 -10.29
CA MET A 310 8.72 -13.83 -8.86
C MET A 310 9.50 -14.82 -8.01
N ASP A 311 9.67 -16.05 -8.49
CA ASP A 311 10.46 -17.08 -7.80
C ASP A 311 11.94 -16.65 -7.73
N GLU A 312 12.48 -16.08 -8.83
CA GLU A 312 13.82 -15.48 -8.89
C GLU A 312 13.94 -14.31 -7.91
N LEU A 313 13.02 -13.37 -7.95
CA LEU A 313 12.98 -12.21 -7.05
C LEU A 313 12.95 -12.63 -5.58
N ALA A 314 12.07 -13.59 -5.23
CA ALA A 314 11.94 -14.07 -3.86
C ALA A 314 13.22 -14.73 -3.36
N GLY A 315 13.87 -15.54 -4.21
CA GLY A 315 15.15 -16.17 -3.92
C GLY A 315 16.29 -15.16 -3.75
N GLU A 316 16.36 -14.18 -4.66
CA GLU A 316 17.38 -13.13 -4.62
C GLU A 316 17.22 -12.24 -3.39
N VAL A 317 16.05 -11.65 -3.20
CA VAL A 317 15.79 -10.73 -2.06
C VAL A 317 15.97 -11.46 -0.72
N GLY A 318 15.49 -12.71 -0.62
CA GLY A 318 15.65 -13.50 0.59
C GLY A 318 17.11 -13.84 0.94
N SER A 319 17.99 -13.92 -0.06
CA SER A 319 19.40 -14.28 0.15
C SER A 319 20.33 -13.09 0.35
N VAL A 320 20.19 -12.04 -0.49
CA VAL A 320 21.15 -10.90 -0.49
C VAL A 320 20.53 -9.60 0.00
N GLY A 321 19.21 -9.57 0.22
CA GLY A 321 18.45 -8.37 0.56
C GLY A 321 18.11 -7.51 -0.65
N LEU A 322 17.01 -6.73 -0.54
CA LEU A 322 16.49 -5.91 -1.64
C LEU A 322 17.52 -4.88 -2.17
N GLU A 323 18.29 -4.25 -1.29
CA GLU A 323 19.28 -3.25 -1.70
C GLU A 323 20.39 -3.81 -2.60
N ASN A 324 20.66 -5.10 -2.51
CA ASN A 324 21.67 -5.80 -3.30
C ASN A 324 21.08 -6.56 -4.50
N ALA A 325 19.77 -6.48 -4.71
CA ALA A 325 19.10 -7.15 -5.83
C ALA A 325 19.61 -6.62 -7.18
N ARG A 326 19.83 -7.53 -8.14
CA ARG A 326 20.39 -7.27 -9.47
C ARG A 326 19.51 -7.76 -10.60
N SER A 327 18.54 -8.65 -10.33
CA SER A 327 17.57 -9.05 -11.34
C SER A 327 16.76 -7.84 -11.81
N PRO A 328 16.27 -7.83 -13.06
CA PRO A 328 15.50 -6.69 -13.58
C PRO A 328 14.29 -6.33 -12.70
N LEU A 329 13.56 -7.34 -12.19
CA LEU A 329 12.43 -7.12 -11.28
C LEU A 329 12.90 -6.68 -9.88
N GLY A 330 14.05 -7.17 -9.41
CA GLY A 330 14.66 -6.75 -8.15
C GLY A 330 15.10 -5.29 -8.16
N ILE A 331 15.70 -4.83 -9.27
CA ILE A 331 16.05 -3.42 -9.49
C ILE A 331 14.79 -2.55 -9.49
N ALA A 332 13.76 -2.94 -10.25
CA ALA A 332 12.49 -2.23 -10.30
C ALA A 332 11.82 -2.13 -8.92
N LEU A 333 11.85 -3.20 -8.14
CA LEU A 333 11.31 -3.23 -6.79
C LEU A 333 12.12 -2.34 -5.82
N ARG A 334 13.45 -2.38 -5.89
CA ARG A 334 14.33 -1.54 -5.07
C ARG A 334 14.09 -0.05 -5.33
N ASP A 335 14.01 0.34 -6.60
CA ASP A 335 13.78 1.74 -6.95
C ASP A 335 12.38 2.18 -6.52
N ALA A 336 11.37 1.32 -6.66
CA ALA A 336 10.02 1.56 -6.17
C ALA A 336 9.96 1.66 -4.63
N ASP A 337 10.69 0.81 -3.90
CA ASP A 337 10.78 0.86 -2.43
C ASP A 337 11.35 2.19 -1.95
N ARG A 338 12.43 2.67 -2.60
CA ARG A 338 13.02 3.98 -2.33
C ARG A 338 12.04 5.13 -2.57
N LEU A 339 11.38 5.14 -3.71
CA LEU A 339 10.40 6.17 -4.06
C LEU A 339 9.18 6.16 -3.15
N ALA A 340 8.67 4.97 -2.78
CA ALA A 340 7.55 4.81 -1.86
C ALA A 340 7.90 5.33 -0.46
N ALA A 341 9.12 5.03 0.04
CA ALA A 341 9.61 5.53 1.31
C ALA A 341 9.74 7.06 1.32
N LEU A 342 10.32 7.66 0.28
CA LEU A 342 10.41 9.11 0.13
C LEU A 342 9.02 9.76 0.13
N ARG A 343 8.07 9.15 -0.57
CA ARG A 343 6.68 9.63 -0.62
C ARG A 343 5.97 9.51 0.74
N ALA A 344 6.25 8.45 1.50
CA ALA A 344 5.69 8.24 2.83
C ALA A 344 6.23 9.24 3.86
N LEU A 345 7.49 9.64 3.71
CA LEU A 345 8.19 10.57 4.60
C LEU A 345 8.04 12.04 4.21
N ALA A 346 7.48 12.32 3.03
CA ALA A 346 7.26 13.69 2.57
C ALA A 346 6.27 14.42 3.51
N PRO A 347 6.52 15.71 3.85
CA PRO A 347 5.58 16.51 4.60
C PRO A 347 4.22 16.58 3.92
N ALA A 348 3.14 16.62 4.71
CA ALA A 348 1.78 16.79 4.20
C ALA A 348 1.71 18.09 3.35
N GLY A 349 1.28 17.96 2.09
CA GLY A 349 1.17 19.09 1.15
C GLY A 349 2.41 19.36 0.29
N GLN A 350 3.52 18.63 0.46
CA GLN A 350 4.70 18.75 -0.41
C GLN A 350 5.08 17.41 -1.08
N PRO A 351 4.24 16.84 -1.94
CA PRO A 351 4.61 15.63 -2.69
C PRO A 351 5.45 15.94 -3.93
N GLY A 352 6.20 17.03 -3.94
CA GLY A 352 6.88 17.55 -5.10
C GLY A 352 8.15 16.80 -5.50
N PRO A 353 8.64 17.08 -6.73
CA PRO A 353 9.89 16.53 -7.25
C PRO A 353 11.13 16.84 -6.37
N SER A 354 11.06 17.91 -5.59
CA SER A 354 12.16 18.40 -4.75
C SER A 354 12.65 17.42 -3.67
N VAL A 355 11.84 16.43 -3.29
CA VAL A 355 12.23 15.42 -2.29
C VAL A 355 12.83 14.15 -2.92
N VAL A 356 12.80 14.04 -4.25
CA VAL A 356 13.29 12.86 -4.97
C VAL A 356 14.62 13.22 -5.66
N PRO A 357 15.74 12.64 -5.22
CA PRO A 357 17.02 12.84 -5.89
C PRO A 357 16.95 12.44 -7.37
N ARG A 358 17.57 13.24 -8.23
CA ARG A 358 17.63 12.98 -9.69
C ARG A 358 16.26 12.81 -10.34
N TRP A 359 15.26 13.57 -9.88
CA TRP A 359 13.91 13.51 -10.41
C TRP A 359 13.85 13.60 -11.95
N SER A 360 14.62 14.52 -12.53
CA SER A 360 14.68 14.71 -13.99
C SER A 360 15.20 13.50 -14.78
N GLN A 361 15.92 12.59 -14.11
CA GLN A 361 16.45 11.36 -14.73
C GLN A 361 15.46 10.21 -14.69
N LEU A 362 14.39 10.31 -13.90
CA LEU A 362 13.34 9.30 -13.87
C LEU A 362 12.52 9.35 -15.17
N ALA A 363 12.14 8.17 -15.66
CA ALA A 363 11.23 8.07 -16.79
C ALA A 363 9.89 8.74 -16.44
N LYS A 364 9.27 9.36 -17.46
CA LYS A 364 8.01 10.09 -17.31
C LYS A 364 6.90 9.24 -16.67
N THR A 365 6.79 7.97 -17.06
CA THR A 365 5.81 7.03 -16.49
C THR A 365 5.98 6.81 -14.98
N VAL A 366 7.23 6.80 -14.50
CA VAL A 366 7.56 6.70 -13.07
C VAL A 366 7.23 8.01 -12.36
N GLN A 367 7.57 9.15 -12.96
CA GLN A 367 7.24 10.48 -12.43
C GLN A 367 5.71 10.64 -12.30
N ASP A 368 4.95 10.32 -13.36
CA ASP A 368 3.49 10.39 -13.36
C ASP A 368 2.88 9.45 -12.32
N SER A 369 3.44 8.26 -12.16
CA SER A 369 3.02 7.31 -11.13
C SER A 369 3.27 7.86 -9.72
N TYR A 370 4.44 8.45 -9.48
CA TYR A 370 4.79 9.07 -8.19
C TYR A 370 3.87 10.25 -7.84
N LEU A 371 3.63 11.15 -8.79
CA LEU A 371 2.74 12.31 -8.60
C LEU A 371 1.28 11.89 -8.42
N GLY A 372 0.87 10.79 -9.03
CA GLY A 372 -0.47 10.23 -8.91
C GLY A 372 -0.74 9.44 -7.63
N LEU A 373 0.25 9.28 -6.74
CA LEU A 373 0.04 8.72 -5.42
C LEU A 373 -0.63 9.79 -4.54
N GLY A 374 -1.85 9.53 -4.10
CA GLY A 374 -2.56 10.41 -3.14
C GLY A 374 -1.74 10.62 -1.85
N ALA A 375 -2.03 11.71 -1.15
CA ALA A 375 -1.40 12.00 0.14
C ALA A 375 -1.78 10.97 1.21
#